data_4f3f3c9ef7421115be3711321ffe5337
#
_entry.id   4f3f3c9ef7421115be3711321ffe5337
#
_cell.length_a   1.000
_cell.length_b   1.000
_cell.length_c   1.000
_cell.angle_alpha   90.00
_cell.angle_beta   90.00
_cell.angle_gamma   90.00
#
_symmetry.space_group_name_H-M   'P 1'
#
loop_
_entity.id
_entity.type
_entity.pdbx_description
1 polymer ?
#
loop_
_entity_poly.entity_id
_entity_poly.type
_entity_poly.pdbx_seq_one_letter_code
_entity_poly.pdbx_strand_id
1 'polypeptide(L)'
;MDNQLLTTFLESLKTDVLHSLQANGKMATGQTAEQITINGNGNQMQLQLPGYIQTLETGRPPTSKNAIPGNPLMIDRIKQWCKAKGIPDKAAWAIKKSIDKNGYKGIPGILSEPLGNDNINLRLNQVTDPMANMIVQNLTNAIGVK
;
A
#
# COMPACT_ATOMS: atom_id res chain seq x y z
N MET A 1 1.98 15.19 18.52
CA MET A 1 2.94 14.14 18.13
C MET A 1 4.03 14.77 17.30
N ASP A 2 5.27 14.45 17.59
CA ASP A 2 6.42 14.95 16.84
C ASP A 2 6.36 14.45 15.37
N ASN A 3 6.82 15.30 14.46
CA ASN A 3 6.84 14.99 13.04
C ASN A 3 7.61 13.69 12.71
N GLN A 4 8.69 13.46 13.45
CA GLN A 4 9.49 12.25 13.31
C GLN A 4 8.72 10.98 13.72
N LEU A 5 7.93 11.04 14.78
CA LEU A 5 7.10 9.93 15.23
C LEU A 5 5.98 9.61 14.23
N LEU A 6 5.33 10.64 13.69
CA LEU A 6 4.34 10.48 12.64
C LEU A 6 4.94 9.84 11.38
N THR A 7 6.12 10.30 10.98
CA THR A 7 6.82 9.74 9.82
C THR A 7 7.17 8.27 10.08
N THR A 8 7.73 7.94 11.22
CA THR A 8 8.07 6.55 11.60
C THR A 8 6.83 5.65 11.60
N PHE A 9 5.72 6.13 12.14
CA PHE A 9 4.44 5.41 12.12
C PHE A 9 3.95 5.14 10.69
N LEU A 10 3.91 6.17 9.85
CA LEU A 10 3.46 6.03 8.46
C LEU A 10 4.41 5.17 7.61
N GLU A 11 5.72 5.25 7.85
CA GLU A 11 6.70 4.37 7.21
C GLU A 11 6.47 2.91 7.58
N SER A 12 6.11 2.62 8.83
CA SER A 12 5.79 1.25 9.23
C SER A 12 4.53 0.73 8.54
N LEU A 13 3.49 1.54 8.40
CA LEU A 13 2.27 1.19 7.64
C LEU A 13 2.56 1.00 6.15
N LYS A 14 3.37 1.88 5.55
CA LYS A 14 3.82 1.73 4.17
C LYS A 14 4.55 0.40 3.97
N THR A 15 5.46 0.06 4.86
CA THR A 15 6.19 -1.22 4.83
C THR A 15 5.23 -2.40 4.90
N ASP A 16 4.21 -2.35 5.76
CA ASP A 16 3.21 -3.41 5.88
C ASP A 16 2.39 -3.58 4.60
N VAL A 17 1.99 -2.47 3.97
CA VAL A 17 1.29 -2.50 2.68
C VAL A 17 2.18 -3.11 1.59
N LEU A 18 3.43 -2.66 1.49
CA LEU A 18 4.38 -3.20 0.51
C LEU A 18 4.63 -4.68 0.72
N HIS A 19 4.77 -5.12 1.97
CA HIS A 19 4.94 -6.53 2.30
C HIS A 19 3.72 -7.37 1.91
N SER A 20 2.52 -6.87 2.17
CA SER A 20 1.27 -7.53 1.74
C SER A 20 1.18 -7.65 0.22
N LEU A 21 1.52 -6.58 -0.52
CA LEU A 21 1.54 -6.60 -1.97
C LEU A 21 2.56 -7.60 -2.51
N GLN A 22 3.75 -7.62 -1.96
CA GLN A 22 4.82 -8.53 -2.34
C GLN A 22 4.45 -9.98 -2.07
N ALA A 23 3.90 -10.29 -0.90
CA ALA A 23 3.45 -11.63 -0.52
C ALA A 23 2.38 -12.17 -1.46
N ASN A 24 1.56 -11.30 -2.05
CA ASN A 24 0.51 -11.64 -3.00
C ASN A 24 0.95 -11.50 -4.47
N GLY A 25 2.24 -11.30 -4.74
CA GLY A 25 2.78 -11.23 -6.08
C GLY A 25 2.39 -9.98 -6.89
N LYS A 26 2.05 -8.87 -6.21
CA LYS A 26 1.57 -7.63 -6.84
C LYS A 26 2.65 -6.54 -7.01
N MET A 27 3.90 -6.91 -6.97
CA MET A 27 5.06 -5.99 -7.05
C MET A 27 5.94 -6.21 -8.29
N ALA A 28 5.37 -6.68 -9.40
CA ALA A 28 6.15 -7.13 -10.56
C ALA A 28 7.05 -6.05 -11.17
N THR A 29 6.56 -4.80 -11.29
CA THR A 29 7.31 -3.70 -11.91
C THR A 29 7.97 -2.75 -10.90
N GLY A 30 7.59 -2.81 -9.63
CA GLY A 30 8.01 -1.85 -8.60
C GLY A 30 7.30 -0.49 -8.68
N GLN A 31 6.56 -0.18 -9.72
CA GLN A 31 5.88 1.10 -9.89
C GLN A 31 4.87 1.39 -8.76
N THR A 32 4.17 0.38 -8.29
CA THR A 32 3.23 0.54 -7.18
C THR A 32 3.94 1.00 -5.91
N ALA A 33 5.12 0.45 -5.62
CA ALA A 33 5.93 0.85 -4.48
C ALA A 33 6.35 2.33 -4.57
N GLU A 34 6.75 2.78 -5.75
CA GLU A 34 7.15 4.17 -5.99
C GLU A 34 5.99 5.15 -5.84
N GLN A 35 4.77 4.71 -6.16
CA GLN A 35 3.56 5.53 -6.07
C GLN A 35 2.95 5.59 -4.65
N ILE A 36 3.40 4.73 -3.74
CA ILE A 36 3.01 4.80 -2.34
C ILE A 36 3.94 5.78 -1.64
N THR A 37 3.43 6.97 -1.32
CA THR A 37 4.22 8.07 -0.78
C THR A 37 3.68 8.58 0.55
N ILE A 38 4.57 9.18 1.33
CA ILE A 38 4.23 9.88 2.56
C ILE A 38 4.45 11.36 2.33
N ASN A 39 3.40 12.14 2.47
CA ASN A 39 3.42 13.58 2.24
C ASN A 39 2.80 14.33 3.41
N GLY A 40 3.19 15.57 3.57
CA GLY A 40 2.65 16.45 4.58
C GLY A 40 3.70 17.36 5.21
N ASN A 41 3.26 18.23 6.08
CA ASN A 41 4.11 19.12 6.84
C ASN A 41 3.56 19.35 8.25
N GLY A 42 4.44 19.70 9.17
CA GLY A 42 4.05 19.98 10.55
C GLY A 42 3.33 18.79 11.20
N ASN A 43 2.13 19.04 11.70
CA ASN A 43 1.35 18.04 12.45
C ASN A 43 0.41 17.20 11.56
N GLN A 44 0.47 17.39 10.25
CA GLN A 44 -0.38 16.67 9.31
C GLN A 44 0.48 15.92 8.30
N MET A 45 0.43 14.60 8.39
CA MET A 45 1.12 13.69 7.48
C MET A 45 0.09 12.73 6.88
N GLN A 46 0.31 12.34 5.63
CA GLN A 46 -0.59 11.45 4.90
C GLN A 46 0.19 10.34 4.19
N LEU A 47 -0.31 9.12 4.31
CA LEU A 47 0.10 8.02 3.46
C LEU A 47 -0.79 8.03 2.21
N GLN A 48 -0.20 8.29 1.05
CA GLN A 48 -0.90 8.33 -0.23
C GLN A 48 -0.70 7.04 -0.99
N LEU A 49 -1.81 6.48 -1.45
CA LEU A 49 -1.87 5.26 -2.24
C LEU A 49 -2.41 5.58 -3.63
N PRO A 50 -1.91 4.91 -4.70
CA PRO A 50 -2.48 5.11 -6.03
C PRO A 50 -3.95 4.67 -6.07
N GLY A 51 -4.77 5.40 -6.84
CA GLY A 51 -6.22 5.19 -6.86
C GLY A 51 -6.67 3.79 -7.31
N TYR A 52 -5.86 3.13 -8.16
CA TYR A 52 -6.18 1.78 -8.64
C TYR A 52 -5.94 0.68 -7.59
N ILE A 53 -5.24 0.97 -6.49
CA ILE A 53 -4.80 -0.05 -5.54
C ILE A 53 -5.97 -0.77 -4.86
N GLN A 54 -7.11 -0.09 -4.70
CA GLN A 54 -8.31 -0.69 -4.14
C GLN A 54 -8.83 -1.86 -4.98
N THR A 55 -8.63 -1.83 -6.30
CA THR A 55 -9.07 -2.90 -7.19
C THR A 55 -8.30 -4.20 -6.98
N LEU A 56 -7.11 -4.14 -6.37
CA LEU A 56 -6.38 -5.34 -5.97
C LEU A 56 -7.14 -6.13 -4.91
N GLU A 57 -7.85 -5.47 -4.02
CA GLU A 57 -8.63 -6.10 -2.98
C GLU A 57 -10.04 -6.44 -3.43
N THR A 58 -10.73 -5.50 -4.08
CA THR A 58 -12.14 -5.66 -4.47
C THR A 58 -12.32 -6.40 -5.79
N GLY A 59 -11.26 -6.45 -6.61
CA GLY A 59 -11.35 -6.99 -7.96
C GLY A 59 -11.89 -5.96 -8.95
N ARG A 60 -12.12 -6.43 -10.15
CA ARG A 60 -12.59 -5.61 -11.26
C ARG A 60 -13.71 -6.33 -12.01
N PRO A 61 -14.84 -5.66 -12.31
CA PRO A 61 -15.86 -6.22 -13.17
C PRO A 61 -15.39 -6.28 -14.63
N PRO A 62 -16.09 -7.02 -15.51
CA PRO A 62 -15.86 -6.98 -16.95
C PRO A 62 -15.90 -5.54 -17.48
N THR A 63 -15.15 -5.27 -18.55
CA THR A 63 -15.13 -3.96 -19.18
C THR A 63 -16.47 -3.67 -19.84
N SER A 64 -17.08 -2.52 -19.55
CA SER A 64 -18.32 -2.08 -20.19
C SER A 64 -18.09 -1.67 -21.64
N LYS A 65 -19.14 -1.76 -22.48
CA LYS A 65 -19.08 -1.35 -23.89
C LYS A 65 -18.72 0.13 -24.07
N ASN A 66 -19.06 0.97 -23.08
CA ASN A 66 -18.85 2.41 -23.11
C ASN A 66 -17.65 2.84 -22.25
N ALA A 67 -16.77 1.92 -21.85
CA ALA A 67 -15.60 2.23 -21.04
C ALA A 67 -14.65 3.17 -21.79
N ILE A 68 -14.21 4.22 -21.10
CA ILE A 68 -13.21 5.15 -21.62
C ILE A 68 -11.82 4.53 -21.39
N PRO A 69 -10.98 4.42 -22.46
CA PRO A 69 -9.61 3.93 -22.30
C PRO A 69 -8.80 4.78 -21.32
N GLY A 70 -8.02 4.12 -20.49
CA GLY A 70 -7.10 4.81 -19.58
C GLY A 70 -5.83 5.31 -20.27
N ASN A 71 -5.04 6.09 -19.56
CA ASN A 71 -3.72 6.53 -20.01
C ASN A 71 -2.69 6.24 -18.90
N PRO A 72 -1.69 5.36 -19.15
CA PRO A 72 -1.50 4.54 -20.35
C PRO A 72 -2.62 3.52 -20.57
N LEU A 73 -2.73 3.01 -21.79
CA LEU A 73 -3.73 2.00 -22.14
C LEU A 73 -3.53 0.72 -21.32
N MET A 74 -4.63 -0.01 -21.04
CA MET A 74 -4.55 -1.28 -20.31
C MET A 74 -3.59 -2.27 -20.99
N ILE A 75 -3.61 -2.36 -22.31
CA ILE A 75 -2.71 -3.27 -23.04
C ILE A 75 -1.23 -2.95 -22.78
N ASP A 76 -0.88 -1.67 -22.69
CA ASP A 76 0.50 -1.25 -22.44
C ASP A 76 0.95 -1.63 -21.03
N ARG A 77 0.07 -1.46 -20.05
CA ARG A 77 0.33 -1.91 -18.67
C ARG A 77 0.49 -3.41 -18.58
N ILE A 78 -0.35 -4.18 -19.28
CA ILE A 78 -0.25 -5.65 -19.32
C ILE A 78 1.06 -6.08 -19.98
N LYS A 79 1.49 -5.42 -21.06
CA LYS A 79 2.78 -5.69 -21.71
C LYS A 79 3.96 -5.43 -20.77
N GLN A 80 3.94 -4.34 -20.03
CA GLN A 80 4.97 -4.04 -19.01
C GLN A 80 5.00 -5.13 -17.93
N TRP A 81 3.84 -5.54 -17.46
CA TRP A 81 3.72 -6.62 -16.47
C TRP A 81 4.24 -7.95 -17.02
N CYS A 82 3.87 -8.30 -18.26
CA CYS A 82 4.37 -9.49 -18.95
C CYS A 82 5.90 -9.47 -19.03
N LYS A 83 6.47 -8.34 -19.43
CA LYS A 83 7.92 -8.16 -19.50
C LYS A 83 8.58 -8.39 -18.14
N ALA A 84 8.03 -7.81 -17.06
CA ALA A 84 8.54 -7.99 -15.70
C ALA A 84 8.47 -9.44 -15.21
N LYS A 85 7.46 -10.22 -15.69
CA LYS A 85 7.25 -11.62 -15.32
C LYS A 85 7.92 -12.62 -16.29
N GLY A 86 8.57 -12.14 -17.36
CA GLY A 86 9.15 -13.02 -18.38
C GLY A 86 8.13 -13.70 -19.27
N ILE A 87 6.92 -13.15 -19.38
CA ILE A 87 5.84 -13.67 -20.23
C ILE A 87 5.95 -13.04 -21.62
N PRO A 88 5.80 -13.80 -22.72
CA PRO A 88 5.87 -13.25 -24.07
C PRO A 88 4.80 -12.17 -24.32
N ASP A 89 5.16 -11.10 -25.03
CA ASP A 89 4.29 -9.97 -25.36
C ASP A 89 2.98 -10.35 -26.02
N LYS A 90 3.01 -11.37 -26.87
CA LYS A 90 1.81 -11.90 -27.55
C LYS A 90 0.73 -12.39 -26.59
N ALA A 91 1.11 -12.80 -25.37
CA ALA A 91 0.16 -13.23 -24.36
C ALA A 91 -0.62 -12.04 -23.77
N ALA A 92 -0.11 -10.80 -23.88
CA ALA A 92 -0.75 -9.62 -23.31
C ALA A 92 -2.16 -9.37 -23.86
N TRP A 93 -2.38 -9.61 -25.16
CA TRP A 93 -3.70 -9.44 -25.77
C TRP A 93 -4.71 -10.48 -25.30
N ALA A 94 -4.28 -11.73 -25.11
CA ALA A 94 -5.14 -12.78 -24.55
C ALA A 94 -5.54 -12.46 -23.11
N ILE A 95 -4.59 -11.97 -22.32
CA ILE A 95 -4.82 -11.54 -20.93
C ILE A 95 -5.81 -10.36 -20.90
N LYS A 96 -5.59 -9.34 -21.75
CA LYS A 96 -6.50 -8.21 -21.86
C LYS A 96 -7.91 -8.64 -22.20
N LYS A 97 -8.06 -9.51 -23.20
CA LYS A 97 -9.36 -10.04 -23.63
C LYS A 97 -10.07 -10.78 -22.49
N SER A 98 -9.33 -11.54 -21.71
CA SER A 98 -9.87 -12.25 -20.55
C SER A 98 -10.35 -11.26 -19.47
N ILE A 99 -9.56 -10.22 -19.19
CA ILE A 99 -9.93 -9.16 -18.23
C ILE A 99 -11.16 -8.39 -18.69
N ASP A 100 -11.19 -8.02 -19.97
CA ASP A 100 -12.35 -7.31 -20.55
C ASP A 100 -13.64 -8.12 -20.45
N LYS A 101 -13.54 -9.43 -20.66
CA LYS A 101 -14.69 -10.34 -20.65
C LYS A 101 -15.14 -10.73 -19.24
N ASN A 102 -14.20 -11.05 -18.38
CA ASN A 102 -14.46 -11.69 -17.08
C ASN A 102 -14.17 -10.78 -15.88
N GLY A 103 -13.47 -9.66 -16.09
CA GLY A 103 -12.85 -8.92 -15.00
C GLY A 103 -11.73 -9.73 -14.33
N TYR A 104 -11.40 -9.39 -13.12
CA TYR A 104 -10.54 -10.22 -12.28
C TYR A 104 -11.00 -10.17 -10.81
N LYS A 105 -10.73 -11.27 -10.12
CA LYS A 105 -11.10 -11.43 -8.72
C LYS A 105 -10.07 -10.70 -7.83
N GLY A 106 -10.57 -9.94 -6.86
CA GLY A 106 -9.72 -9.30 -5.87
C GLY A 106 -9.14 -10.29 -4.85
N ILE A 107 -8.21 -9.79 -4.05
CA ILE A 107 -7.57 -10.52 -2.96
C ILE A 107 -8.06 -9.89 -1.66
N PRO A 108 -9.04 -10.50 -0.96
CA PRO A 108 -9.54 -9.97 0.31
C PRO A 108 -8.42 -9.80 1.33
N GLY A 109 -8.39 -8.67 2.01
CA GLY A 109 -7.41 -8.41 3.07
C GLY A 109 -6.07 -7.83 2.60
N ILE A 110 -5.78 -7.78 1.30
CA ILE A 110 -4.47 -7.30 0.81
C ILE A 110 -4.14 -5.87 1.27
N LEU A 111 -5.14 -5.02 1.44
CA LEU A 111 -5.01 -3.67 2.00
C LEU A 111 -5.70 -3.52 3.35
N SER A 112 -6.86 -4.12 3.52
CA SER A 112 -7.67 -3.97 4.74
C SER A 112 -7.04 -4.63 5.96
N GLU A 113 -6.17 -5.62 5.80
CA GLU A 113 -5.39 -6.16 6.91
C GLU A 113 -4.27 -5.21 7.36
N PRO A 114 -3.33 -4.78 6.48
CA PRO A 114 -2.26 -3.88 6.90
C PRO A 114 -2.76 -2.49 7.33
N LEU A 115 -3.87 -2.01 6.77
CA LEU A 115 -4.47 -0.71 7.10
C LEU A 115 -5.68 -0.83 8.03
N GLY A 116 -5.94 -2.01 8.58
CA GLY A 116 -7.01 -2.24 9.55
C GLY A 116 -6.68 -1.68 10.94
N ASN A 117 -7.71 -1.47 11.74
CA ASN A 117 -7.56 -0.88 13.06
C ASN A 117 -6.59 -1.65 13.97
N ASP A 118 -6.57 -2.98 13.88
CA ASP A 118 -5.69 -3.80 14.70
C ASP A 118 -4.22 -3.54 14.39
N ASN A 119 -3.85 -3.51 13.10
CA ASN A 119 -2.48 -3.22 12.71
C ASN A 119 -2.10 -1.75 12.94
N ILE A 120 -3.02 -0.83 12.68
CA ILE A 120 -2.81 0.60 12.97
C ILE A 120 -2.50 0.80 14.45
N ASN A 121 -3.30 0.21 15.35
CA ASN A 121 -3.08 0.30 16.79
C ASN A 121 -1.76 -0.36 17.21
N LEU A 122 -1.45 -1.52 16.64
CA LEU A 122 -0.17 -2.19 16.88
C LEU A 122 1.02 -1.28 16.54
N ARG A 123 1.02 -0.69 15.33
CA ARG A 123 2.11 0.18 14.87
C ARG A 123 2.16 1.49 15.65
N LEU A 124 1.01 2.04 16.00
CA LEU A 124 0.92 3.26 16.83
C LEU A 124 1.54 3.01 18.21
N ASN A 125 1.20 1.91 18.86
CA ASN A 125 1.76 1.54 20.17
C ASN A 125 3.27 1.33 20.09
N GLN A 126 3.78 0.70 19.05
CA GLN A 126 5.21 0.52 18.85
C GLN A 126 6.01 1.83 18.78
N VAL A 127 5.36 2.90 18.31
CA VAL A 127 5.97 4.23 18.22
C VAL A 127 5.80 5.00 19.53
N THR A 128 4.65 4.88 20.20
CA THR A 128 4.30 5.65 21.40
C THR A 128 4.82 5.03 22.69
N ASP A 129 4.89 3.72 22.81
CA ASP A 129 5.34 3.04 24.03
C ASP A 129 6.78 3.40 24.43
N PRO A 130 7.76 3.41 23.54
CA PRO A 130 9.12 3.86 23.87
C PRO A 130 9.16 5.33 24.35
N MET A 131 8.34 6.19 23.76
CA MET A 131 8.23 7.59 24.17
C MET A 131 7.59 7.72 25.55
N ALA A 132 6.52 6.99 25.81
CA ALA A 132 5.87 6.96 27.11
C ALA A 132 6.85 6.48 28.21
N ASN A 133 7.60 5.41 27.94
CA ASN A 133 8.62 4.89 28.85
C ASN A 133 9.72 5.90 29.12
N MET A 134 10.18 6.61 28.09
CA MET A 134 11.19 7.66 28.22
C MET A 134 10.69 8.83 29.09
N ILE A 135 9.44 9.25 28.91
CA ILE A 135 8.81 10.30 29.72
C ILE A 135 8.72 9.87 31.17
N VAL A 136 8.22 8.67 31.44
CA VAL A 136 8.13 8.11 32.79
C VAL A 136 9.50 8.05 33.45
N GLN A 137 10.52 7.59 32.75
CA GLN A 137 11.88 7.50 33.25
C GLN A 137 12.46 8.89 33.57
N ASN A 138 12.26 9.86 32.70
CA ASN A 138 12.71 11.22 32.91
C ASN A 138 12.02 11.86 34.12
N LEU A 139 10.70 11.66 34.25
CA LEU A 139 9.95 12.15 35.42
C LEU A 139 10.44 11.51 36.72
N THR A 140 10.62 10.17 36.71
CA THR A 140 11.13 9.42 37.86
C THR A 140 12.49 9.96 38.30
N ASN A 141 13.40 10.18 37.33
CA ASN A 141 14.70 10.75 37.62
C ASN A 141 14.63 12.19 38.17
N ALA A 142 13.73 13.02 37.62
CA ALA A 142 13.56 14.42 38.05
C ALA A 142 13.02 14.54 39.47
N ILE A 143 12.13 13.66 39.91
CA ILE A 143 11.56 13.64 41.25
C ILE A 143 12.39 12.86 42.28
N GLY A 144 13.52 12.25 41.84
CA GLY A 144 14.45 11.56 42.73
C GLY A 144 13.92 10.26 43.34
N VAL A 145 12.92 9.64 42.77
CA VAL A 145 12.43 8.33 43.17
C VAL A 145 13.40 7.25 42.67
N LYS A 146 14.03 6.58 43.62
CA LYS A 146 14.94 5.50 43.34
C LYS A 146 14.26 4.13 43.47
#